data_0b5aa83df2c5f4b00ee94500185b5caa
#
_entry.id   0b5aa83df2c5f4b00ee94500185b5caa
#
_cell.length_a   1.000
_cell.length_b   1.000
_cell.length_c   1.000
_cell.angle_alpha   90.00
_cell.angle_beta   90.00
_cell.angle_gamma   90.00
#
_symmetry.space_group_name_H-M   'P 1'
#
loop_
_entity.id
_entity.type
_entity.pdbx_description
1 polymer ?
#
loop_
_entity_poly.entity_id
_entity_poly.type
_entity_poly.pdbx_seq_one_letter_code
_entity_poly.pdbx_strand_id
1 'polypeptide(L)'
;MSINKTHLWLLLAFALLLRLISLAAYPLMDTTEARYGEMARLMVETGNWLTPQFDYGVPFWGKPPLFTWMSAYGIELFGLNEFAVRAPHWLAGVATIVFVAFMAHRAGFNAVIAALVLATCGIFSIAAGAVMTDMA
;
A
#
# COMPACT_ATOMS: atom_id res chain seq x y z
N MET A 1 -33.61 -11.47 -4.92
CA MET A 1 -32.62 -11.35 -6.02
C MET A 1 -31.28 -11.86 -5.47
N SER A 2 -30.87 -13.09 -5.81
CA SER A 2 -29.60 -13.64 -5.32
C SER A 2 -28.47 -13.02 -6.14
N ILE A 3 -27.68 -12.19 -5.50
CA ILE A 3 -26.47 -11.64 -6.15
C ILE A 3 -25.53 -12.81 -6.43
N ASN A 4 -25.14 -12.98 -7.69
CA ASN A 4 -24.23 -14.04 -8.09
C ASN A 4 -22.84 -13.77 -7.48
N LYS A 5 -22.34 -14.71 -6.67
CA LYS A 5 -21.03 -14.61 -6.01
C LYS A 5 -19.89 -14.35 -6.99
N THR A 6 -19.98 -14.89 -8.20
CA THR A 6 -18.97 -14.66 -9.25
C THR A 6 -18.88 -13.19 -9.63
N HIS A 7 -20.00 -12.48 -9.78
CA HIS A 7 -19.98 -11.05 -10.09
C HIS A 7 -19.35 -10.22 -8.98
N LEU A 8 -19.58 -10.58 -7.71
CA LEU A 8 -18.95 -9.90 -6.57
C LEU A 8 -17.42 -10.10 -6.58
N TRP A 9 -16.94 -11.30 -6.88
CA TRP A 9 -15.50 -11.55 -7.02
C TRP A 9 -14.89 -10.78 -8.19
N LEU A 10 -15.58 -10.70 -9.31
CA LEU A 10 -15.13 -9.93 -10.47
C LEU A 10 -15.06 -8.43 -10.15
N LEU A 11 -16.04 -7.89 -9.44
CA LEU A 11 -16.02 -6.50 -8.98
C LEU A 11 -14.85 -6.22 -8.04
N LEU A 12 -14.58 -7.11 -7.09
CA LEU A 12 -13.45 -6.98 -6.19
C LEU A 12 -12.12 -7.02 -6.95
N ALA A 13 -11.96 -8.00 -7.84
CA ALA A 13 -10.76 -8.12 -8.67
C ALA A 13 -10.56 -6.87 -9.55
N PHE A 14 -11.63 -6.35 -10.14
CA PHE A 14 -11.60 -5.13 -10.94
C PHE A 14 -11.17 -3.91 -10.11
N ALA A 15 -11.74 -3.73 -8.92
CA ALA A 15 -11.38 -2.62 -8.02
C ALA A 15 -9.90 -2.68 -7.62
N LEU A 16 -9.40 -3.87 -7.25
CA LEU A 16 -8.00 -4.06 -6.88
C LEU A 16 -7.06 -3.83 -8.07
N LEU A 17 -7.43 -4.33 -9.26
CA LEU A 17 -6.64 -4.14 -10.46
C LEU A 17 -6.59 -2.67 -10.90
N LEU A 18 -7.72 -1.98 -10.84
CA LEU A 18 -7.80 -0.55 -11.15
C LEU A 18 -6.88 0.25 -10.22
N ARG A 19 -6.90 -0.07 -8.92
CA ARG A 19 -6.02 0.57 -7.95
C ARG A 19 -4.55 0.24 -8.22
N LEU A 20 -4.21 -1.00 -8.54
CA LEU A 20 -2.84 -1.41 -8.89
C LEU A 20 -2.31 -0.63 -10.09
N ILE A 21 -3.10 -0.49 -11.14
CA ILE A 21 -2.71 0.29 -12.34
C ILE A 21 -2.50 1.77 -11.95
N SER A 22 -3.36 2.31 -11.09
CA SER A 22 -3.26 3.71 -10.67
C SER A 22 -1.98 4.04 -9.92
N LEU A 23 -1.29 3.07 -9.30
CA LEU A 23 -0.05 3.32 -8.55
C LEU A 23 1.06 3.92 -9.40
N ALA A 24 1.10 3.57 -10.68
CA ALA A 24 2.07 4.08 -11.66
C ALA A 24 1.56 5.31 -12.43
N ALA A 25 0.28 5.67 -12.28
CA ALA A 25 -0.37 6.64 -13.17
C ALA A 25 -0.14 8.10 -12.79
N TYR A 26 0.37 8.37 -11.59
CA TYR A 26 0.59 9.74 -11.12
C TYR A 26 1.85 9.84 -10.24
N PRO A 27 2.54 11.00 -10.26
CA PRO A 27 3.73 11.23 -9.44
C PRO A 27 3.40 11.18 -7.94
N LEU A 28 4.43 11.16 -7.08
CA LEU A 28 4.29 11.31 -5.64
C LEU A 28 3.85 12.76 -5.37
N MET A 29 2.57 12.97 -5.09
CA MET A 29 1.96 14.31 -5.12
C MET A 29 1.89 15.01 -3.76
N ASP A 30 1.80 14.26 -2.68
CA ASP A 30 1.73 14.84 -1.34
C ASP A 30 3.14 15.03 -0.75
N THR A 31 3.31 16.09 0.04
CA THR A 31 4.57 16.36 0.74
C THR A 31 5.00 15.18 1.63
N THR A 32 4.05 14.47 2.20
CA THR A 32 4.29 13.27 3.00
C THR A 32 4.78 12.11 2.14
N GLU A 33 4.08 11.82 1.06
CA GLU A 33 4.41 10.72 0.15
C GLU A 33 5.78 10.93 -0.52
N ALA A 34 6.02 12.14 -1.03
CA ALA A 34 7.30 12.50 -1.65
C ALA A 34 8.47 12.40 -0.65
N ARG A 35 8.26 12.88 0.59
CA ARG A 35 9.26 12.80 1.64
C ARG A 35 9.65 11.37 1.97
N TYR A 36 8.69 10.50 2.18
CA TYR A 36 8.97 9.10 2.53
C TYR A 36 9.49 8.30 1.35
N GLY A 37 9.08 8.63 0.13
CA GLY A 37 9.65 8.07 -1.10
C GLY A 37 11.13 8.44 -1.23
N GLU A 38 11.48 9.69 -0.94
CA GLU A 38 12.88 10.16 -0.93
C GLU A 38 13.71 9.47 0.15
N MET A 39 13.17 9.32 1.36
CA MET A 39 13.85 8.58 2.43
C MET A 39 14.09 7.11 2.05
N ALA A 40 13.17 6.47 1.35
CA ALA A 40 13.34 5.12 0.83
C ALA A 40 14.43 5.06 -0.25
N ARG A 41 14.48 6.05 -1.15
CA ARG A 41 15.53 6.19 -2.15
C ARG A 41 16.91 6.34 -1.51
N LEU A 42 17.05 7.25 -0.53
CA LEU A 42 18.29 7.45 0.22
C LEU A 42 18.72 6.17 0.95
N MET A 43 17.78 5.43 1.50
CA MET A 43 18.05 4.15 2.18
C MET A 43 18.68 3.13 1.25
N VAL A 44 18.16 2.97 0.03
CA VAL A 44 18.72 2.08 -1.00
C VAL A 44 20.09 2.58 -1.45
N GLU A 45 20.21 3.88 -1.74
CA GLU A 45 21.44 4.46 -2.27
C GLU A 45 22.60 4.45 -1.27
N THR A 46 22.32 4.75 0.00
CA THR A 46 23.36 4.78 1.06
C THR A 46 23.63 3.42 1.69
N GLY A 47 22.74 2.44 1.49
CA GLY A 47 22.79 1.15 2.16
C GLY A 47 22.50 1.22 3.67
N ASN A 48 22.04 2.36 4.18
CA ASN A 48 21.71 2.53 5.59
C ASN A 48 20.24 2.17 5.88
N TRP A 49 19.98 0.89 6.13
CA TRP A 49 18.66 0.35 6.40
C TRP A 49 18.17 0.55 7.84
N LEU A 50 19.10 0.83 8.77
CA LEU A 50 18.74 0.95 10.19
C LEU A 50 18.19 2.33 10.52
N THR A 51 18.73 3.36 9.91
CA THR A 51 18.38 4.74 10.22
C THR A 51 17.88 5.45 8.96
N PRO A 52 16.55 5.64 8.82
CA PRO A 52 16.03 6.47 7.73
C PRO A 52 16.65 7.87 7.77
N GLN A 53 16.96 8.40 6.59
CA GLN A 53 17.58 9.71 6.46
C GLN A 53 16.64 10.68 5.76
N PHE A 54 16.54 11.88 6.30
CA PHE A 54 15.79 12.98 5.69
C PHE A 54 16.56 13.62 4.54
N ASP A 55 17.89 13.67 4.68
CA ASP A 55 18.88 14.10 3.71
C ASP A 55 20.18 13.31 3.99
N TYR A 56 21.15 13.37 3.09
CA TYR A 56 22.42 12.66 3.26
C TYR A 56 23.09 12.98 4.61
N GLY A 57 23.25 11.96 5.44
CA GLY A 57 23.82 12.09 6.77
C GLY A 57 22.92 12.73 7.82
N VAL A 58 21.69 13.09 7.47
CA VAL A 58 20.69 13.67 8.40
C VAL A 58 19.68 12.62 8.82
N PRO A 59 19.77 12.03 10.02
CA PRO A 59 18.88 10.96 10.46
C PRO A 59 17.46 11.48 10.72
N PHE A 60 16.47 10.64 10.43
CA PHE A 60 15.06 10.90 10.72
C PHE A 60 14.54 9.98 11.84
N TRP A 61 14.26 10.58 13.00
CA TRP A 61 13.79 9.86 14.18
C TRP A 61 12.28 9.98 14.43
N GLY A 62 11.56 10.56 13.48
CA GLY A 62 10.15 10.88 13.67
C GLY A 62 9.19 9.67 13.64
N LYS A 63 9.55 8.59 12.98
CA LYS A 63 8.72 7.39 12.80
C LYS A 63 9.57 6.12 12.75
N PRO A 64 8.99 4.94 13.11
CA PRO A 64 9.64 3.65 12.90
C PRO A 64 9.94 3.40 11.41
N PRO A 65 11.02 2.67 11.09
CA PRO A 65 11.50 2.53 9.70
C PRO A 65 10.69 1.56 8.83
N LEU A 66 9.73 0.81 9.37
CA LEU A 66 9.04 -0.28 8.70
C LEU A 66 8.46 0.14 7.33
N PHE A 67 7.73 1.26 7.28
CA PHE A 67 7.13 1.70 6.03
C PHE A 67 8.17 2.19 5.01
N THR A 68 9.28 2.78 5.49
CA THR A 68 10.41 3.15 4.63
C THR A 68 11.08 1.89 4.06
N TRP A 69 11.26 0.85 4.87
CA TRP A 69 11.75 -0.45 4.41
C TRP A 69 10.88 -1.05 3.32
N MET A 70 9.55 -0.98 3.47
CA MET A 70 8.63 -1.48 2.45
C MET A 70 8.86 -0.78 1.11
N SER A 71 8.92 0.54 1.10
CA SER A 71 9.19 1.32 -0.11
C SER A 71 10.59 1.08 -0.68
N ALA A 72 11.61 1.04 0.18
CA ALA A 72 12.99 0.76 -0.22
C ALA A 72 13.14 -0.63 -0.86
N TYR A 73 12.50 -1.65 -0.28
CA TYR A 73 12.46 -2.99 -0.85
C TYR A 73 11.75 -3.03 -2.20
N GLY A 74 10.66 -2.26 -2.36
CA GLY A 74 10.00 -2.10 -3.63
C GLY A 74 10.93 -1.48 -4.70
N ILE A 75 11.71 -0.44 -4.34
CA ILE A 75 12.70 0.19 -5.21
C ILE A 75 13.80 -0.81 -5.64
N GLU A 76 14.28 -1.64 -4.71
CA GLU A 76 15.28 -2.68 -5.05
C GLU A 76 14.74 -3.71 -6.06
N LEU A 77 13.46 -4.08 -5.96
CA LEU A 77 12.86 -5.09 -6.83
C LEU A 77 12.46 -4.55 -8.21
N PHE A 78 11.93 -3.34 -8.27
CA PHE A 78 11.30 -2.79 -9.48
C PHE A 78 12.01 -1.55 -10.05
N GLY A 79 13.11 -1.13 -9.42
CA GLY A 79 13.81 0.10 -9.78
C GLY A 79 13.13 1.35 -9.21
N LEU A 80 13.76 2.50 -9.40
CA LEU A 80 13.28 3.79 -8.86
C LEU A 80 12.14 4.33 -9.73
N ASN A 81 10.91 4.11 -9.29
CA ASN A 81 9.68 4.63 -9.90
C ASN A 81 8.54 4.66 -8.88
N GLU A 82 7.46 5.36 -9.21
CA GLU A 82 6.30 5.55 -8.33
C GLU A 82 5.61 4.24 -7.95
N PHE A 83 5.52 3.32 -8.91
CA PHE A 83 4.93 1.99 -8.67
C PHE A 83 5.75 1.23 -7.62
N ALA A 84 7.07 1.23 -7.75
CA ALA A 84 7.98 0.53 -6.84
C ALA A 84 7.81 0.98 -5.39
N VAL A 85 7.71 2.29 -5.19
CA VAL A 85 7.55 2.89 -3.86
C VAL A 85 6.20 2.53 -3.23
N ARG A 86 5.14 2.42 -4.03
CA ARG A 86 3.75 2.21 -3.58
C ARG A 86 3.32 0.75 -3.53
N ALA A 87 3.87 -0.11 -4.37
CA ALA A 87 3.43 -1.50 -4.52
C ALA A 87 3.45 -2.31 -3.21
N PRO A 88 4.48 -2.23 -2.34
CA PRO A 88 4.48 -2.93 -1.07
C PRO A 88 3.34 -2.48 -0.12
N HIS A 89 2.99 -1.19 -0.12
CA HIS A 89 1.88 -0.65 0.67
C HIS A 89 0.53 -1.13 0.14
N TRP A 90 0.38 -1.21 -1.18
CA TRP A 90 -0.79 -1.81 -1.81
C TRP A 90 -0.94 -3.29 -1.43
N LEU A 91 0.15 -4.05 -1.41
CA LEU A 91 0.13 -5.45 -0.96
C LEU A 91 -0.30 -5.57 0.51
N ALA A 92 0.12 -4.68 1.39
CA ALA A 92 -0.35 -4.62 2.78
C ALA A 92 -1.86 -4.34 2.84
N GLY A 93 -2.36 -3.42 1.99
CA GLY A 93 -3.79 -3.17 1.84
C GLY A 93 -4.57 -4.41 1.38
N VAL A 94 -4.06 -5.14 0.39
CA VAL A 94 -4.65 -6.42 -0.07
C VAL A 94 -4.65 -7.46 1.05
N ALA A 95 -3.55 -7.59 1.80
CA ALA A 95 -3.48 -8.49 2.94
C ALA A 95 -4.54 -8.14 4.00
N THR A 96 -4.77 -6.86 4.26
CA THR A 96 -5.82 -6.39 5.16
C THR A 96 -7.22 -6.78 4.66
N ILE A 97 -7.50 -6.61 3.36
CA ILE A 97 -8.78 -7.04 2.76
C ILE A 97 -8.98 -8.56 2.91
N VAL A 98 -7.94 -9.35 2.64
CA VAL A 98 -7.98 -10.82 2.80
C VAL A 98 -8.23 -11.20 4.25
N PHE A 99 -7.57 -10.53 5.18
CA PHE A 99 -7.77 -10.78 6.62
C PHE A 99 -9.19 -10.45 7.07
N VAL A 100 -9.75 -9.31 6.65
CA VAL A 100 -11.14 -8.92 6.95
C VAL A 100 -12.13 -9.91 6.34
N ALA A 101 -11.90 -10.34 5.08
CA ALA A 101 -12.73 -11.37 4.44
C ALA A 101 -12.70 -12.69 5.22
N PHE A 102 -11.52 -13.12 5.68
CA PHE A 102 -11.35 -14.31 6.50
C PHE A 102 -12.10 -14.20 7.83
N MET A 103 -11.96 -13.08 8.52
CA MET A 103 -12.66 -12.84 9.80
C MET A 103 -14.19 -12.80 9.60
N ALA A 104 -14.68 -12.16 8.55
CA ALA A 104 -16.10 -12.14 8.21
C ALA A 104 -16.63 -13.55 7.95
N HIS A 105 -15.88 -14.37 7.21
CA HIS A 105 -16.24 -15.77 6.95
C HIS A 105 -16.31 -16.58 8.25
N ARG A 106 -15.33 -16.42 9.13
CA ARG A 106 -15.31 -17.09 10.45
C ARG A 106 -16.48 -16.69 11.35
N ALA A 107 -16.94 -15.46 11.23
CA ALA A 107 -18.08 -14.91 11.95
C ALA A 107 -19.46 -15.24 11.31
N GLY A 108 -19.49 -16.02 10.22
CA GLY A 108 -20.74 -16.40 9.53
C GLY A 108 -21.27 -15.35 8.55
N PHE A 109 -20.52 -14.29 8.27
CA PHE A 109 -20.87 -13.25 7.31
C PHE A 109 -20.35 -13.56 5.88
N ASN A 110 -20.84 -12.80 4.92
CA ASN A 110 -20.38 -12.94 3.54
C ASN A 110 -19.01 -12.26 3.35
N ALA A 111 -17.97 -13.07 3.20
CA ALA A 111 -16.58 -12.63 3.06
C ALA A 111 -16.37 -11.65 1.90
N VAL A 112 -17.00 -11.91 0.74
CA VAL A 112 -16.84 -11.07 -0.45
C VAL A 112 -17.49 -9.71 -0.27
N ILE A 113 -18.63 -9.64 0.38
CA ILE A 113 -19.27 -8.36 0.68
C ILE A 113 -18.40 -7.56 1.65
N ALA A 114 -17.87 -8.19 2.71
CA ALA A 114 -16.97 -7.52 3.64
C ALA A 114 -15.72 -6.98 2.95
N ALA A 115 -15.10 -7.79 2.07
CA ALA A 115 -13.97 -7.38 1.26
C ALA A 115 -14.29 -6.20 0.33
N LEU A 116 -15.45 -6.24 -0.35
CA LEU A 116 -15.89 -5.18 -1.26
C LEU A 116 -16.15 -3.88 -0.50
N VAL A 117 -16.83 -3.92 0.63
CA VAL A 117 -17.10 -2.74 1.47
C VAL A 117 -15.79 -2.07 1.85
N LEU A 118 -14.79 -2.83 2.30
CA LEU A 118 -13.49 -2.29 2.63
C LEU A 118 -12.75 -1.76 1.40
N ALA A 119 -12.68 -2.55 0.33
CA ALA A 119 -11.97 -2.18 -0.90
C ALA A 119 -12.56 -0.94 -1.60
N THR A 120 -13.86 -0.66 -1.42
CA THR A 120 -14.54 0.51 -1.99
C THR A 120 -14.67 1.66 -1.00
N CYS A 121 -14.24 1.49 0.26
CA CYS A 121 -14.14 2.60 1.20
C CYS A 121 -13.10 3.61 0.70
N GLY A 122 -13.51 4.86 0.44
CA GLY A 122 -12.67 5.87 -0.20
C GLY A 122 -11.37 6.12 0.55
N ILE A 123 -11.41 6.27 1.88
CA ILE A 123 -10.21 6.47 2.71
C ILE A 123 -9.27 5.27 2.60
N PHE A 124 -9.80 4.05 2.72
CA PHE A 124 -8.99 2.84 2.61
C PHE A 124 -8.38 2.68 1.21
N SER A 125 -9.16 2.91 0.15
CA SER A 125 -8.68 2.79 -1.24
C SER A 125 -7.57 3.78 -1.55
N ILE A 126 -7.63 5.00 -1.01
CA ILE A 126 -6.57 6.01 -1.18
C ILE A 126 -5.34 5.60 -0.37
N ALA A 127 -5.52 5.26 0.91
CA ALA A 127 -4.44 4.89 1.80
C ALA A 127 -3.74 3.59 1.37
N ALA A 128 -4.49 2.60 0.85
CA ALA A 128 -3.92 1.39 0.27
C ALA A 128 -3.13 1.72 -1.00
N GLY A 129 -1.81 1.76 -0.90
CA GLY A 129 -0.90 2.13 -1.98
C GLY A 129 -0.45 3.59 -1.94
N ALA A 130 -0.82 4.38 -0.93
CA ALA A 130 -0.15 5.63 -0.63
C ALA A 130 1.04 5.37 0.31
N VAL A 131 2.12 6.12 0.14
CA VAL A 131 3.31 6.02 0.99
C VAL A 131 3.05 6.85 2.25
N MET A 132 2.15 6.35 3.08
CA MET A 132 1.75 6.99 4.33
C MET A 132 1.92 6.02 5.50
N THR A 133 2.32 6.54 6.65
CA THR A 133 2.57 5.74 7.86
C THR A 133 1.33 5.06 8.43
N ASP A 134 0.15 5.49 8.04
CA ASP A 134 -1.12 5.03 8.62
C ASP A 134 -1.59 3.67 8.07
N MET A 135 -0.87 3.13 7.07
CA MET A 135 -1.17 1.83 6.46
C MET A 135 -0.15 0.74 6.78
N ALA A 136 0.92 1.06 7.52
CA ALA A 136 1.95 0.10 7.89
C ALA A 136 1.87 -0.34 9.35
#